data_0717160eae015f34a212ca1c79c1f53f
#
_entry.id   0717160eae015f34a212ca1c79c1f53f
#
_cell.length_a   1.000
_cell.length_b   1.000
_cell.length_c   1.000
_cell.angle_alpha   90.00
_cell.angle_beta   90.00
_cell.angle_gamma   90.00
#
_symmetry.space_group_name_H-M   'P 1'
#
loop_
_entity.id
_entity.type
_entity.pdbx_description
1 polymer ?
#
loop_
_entity_poly.entity_id
_entity_poly.type
_entity_poly.pdbx_seq_one_letter_code
_entity_poly.pdbx_strand_id
1 'polypeptide(L)'
;MFVSFLVGMVVGMVVGMATRAHTDGVRLAGQAGQVRREIGNDWWIRLVCRLSHGHWRVHRERPVVRDLGSPWQDTVASERTGWRTRAAWLHGEHVFAVDYRVCRRCRIGWVESPATFEPYRRCGLATAGLIALRADHPGLTWHTLGGHFPVSQPFWESVGSGVPGGYAQGALCPHVDRG
;
A
#
# COMPACT_ATOMS: atom_id res chain seq x y z
N MET A 1 14.71 -34.03 32.05
CA MET A 1 14.26 -34.62 30.77
C MET A 1 13.03 -33.88 30.19
N PHE A 2 12.10 -33.40 30.98
CA PHE A 2 10.88 -32.69 30.50
C PHE A 2 11.13 -31.30 29.84
N VAL A 3 12.12 -30.56 30.28
CA VAL A 3 12.41 -29.19 29.77
C VAL A 3 12.94 -29.22 28.32
N SER A 4 13.74 -30.23 27.95
CA SER A 4 14.28 -30.37 26.58
C SER A 4 13.19 -30.68 25.54
N PHE A 5 12.14 -31.38 25.95
CA PHE A 5 11.03 -31.76 25.07
C PHE A 5 10.11 -30.56 24.76
N LEU A 6 9.84 -29.73 25.74
CA LEU A 6 9.07 -28.49 25.58
C LEU A 6 9.76 -27.45 24.68
N VAL A 7 11.06 -27.27 24.82
CA VAL A 7 11.85 -26.35 23.99
C VAL A 7 11.86 -26.82 22.53
N GLY A 8 12.03 -28.12 22.27
CA GLY A 8 11.98 -28.65 20.90
C GLY A 8 10.62 -28.49 20.24
N MET A 9 9.54 -28.65 20.99
CA MET A 9 8.17 -28.50 20.49
C MET A 9 7.82 -27.05 20.15
N VAL A 10 8.23 -26.10 21.00
CA VAL A 10 8.03 -24.65 20.75
C VAL A 10 8.86 -24.18 19.56
N VAL A 11 10.12 -24.58 19.44
CA VAL A 11 10.98 -24.23 18.30
C VAL A 11 10.42 -24.81 16.99
N GLY A 12 9.96 -26.06 16.97
CA GLY A 12 9.34 -26.66 15.80
C GLY A 12 8.05 -25.96 15.37
N MET A 13 7.25 -25.49 16.31
CA MET A 13 6.01 -24.76 16.05
C MET A 13 6.29 -23.36 15.47
N VAL A 14 7.25 -22.62 16.00
CA VAL A 14 7.66 -21.30 15.52
C VAL A 14 8.26 -21.39 14.11
N VAL A 15 9.12 -22.37 13.84
CA VAL A 15 9.70 -22.58 12.50
C VAL A 15 8.61 -22.95 11.50
N GLY A 16 7.66 -23.81 11.87
CA GLY A 16 6.53 -24.18 11.02
C GLY A 16 5.61 -23.00 10.67
N MET A 17 5.36 -22.09 11.61
CA MET A 17 4.57 -20.88 11.39
C MET A 17 5.30 -19.89 10.46
N ALA A 18 6.59 -19.66 10.64
CA ALA A 18 7.38 -18.79 9.78
C ALA A 18 7.45 -19.30 8.33
N THR A 19 7.58 -20.60 8.14
CA THR A 19 7.60 -21.23 6.81
C THR A 19 6.25 -21.07 6.09
N ARG A 20 5.14 -21.27 6.79
CA ARG A 20 3.78 -21.06 6.24
C ARG A 20 3.55 -19.60 5.86
N ALA A 21 3.87 -18.67 6.74
CA ALA A 21 3.73 -17.23 6.46
C ALA A 21 4.56 -16.81 5.24
N HIS A 22 5.77 -17.31 5.09
CA HIS A 22 6.60 -17.05 3.91
C HIS A 22 5.94 -17.58 2.62
N THR A 23 5.47 -18.83 2.62
CA THR A 23 4.80 -19.43 1.46
C THR A 23 3.53 -18.67 1.08
N ASP A 24 2.72 -18.31 2.07
CA ASP A 24 1.49 -17.53 1.86
C ASP A 24 1.80 -16.13 1.33
N GLY A 25 2.84 -15.47 1.84
CA GLY A 25 3.30 -14.17 1.38
C GLY A 25 3.78 -14.19 -0.08
N VAL A 26 4.55 -15.20 -0.48
CA VAL A 26 5.01 -15.38 -1.88
C VAL A 26 3.82 -15.64 -2.81
N ARG A 27 2.89 -16.49 -2.41
CA ARG A 27 1.66 -16.74 -3.18
C ARG A 27 0.84 -15.47 -3.36
N LEU A 28 0.67 -14.69 -2.30
CA LEU A 28 -0.05 -13.43 -2.31
C LEU A 28 0.65 -12.38 -3.20
N ALA A 29 1.98 -12.32 -3.21
CA ALA A 29 2.75 -11.48 -4.13
C ALA A 29 2.47 -11.82 -5.60
N GLY A 30 2.34 -13.11 -5.94
CA GLY A 30 1.94 -13.56 -7.29
C GLY A 30 0.54 -13.11 -7.73
N GLN A 31 -0.33 -12.72 -6.79
CA GLN A 31 -1.70 -12.25 -7.05
C GLN A 31 -1.81 -10.72 -7.11
N ALA A 32 -0.73 -9.96 -7.04
CA ALA A 32 -0.73 -8.50 -6.93
C ALA A 32 -1.45 -7.77 -8.10
N GLY A 33 -1.60 -8.41 -9.24
CA GLY A 33 -2.37 -7.89 -10.39
C GLY A 33 -3.89 -8.04 -10.23
N GLN A 34 -4.38 -8.81 -9.25
CA GLN A 34 -5.80 -9.06 -9.03
C GLN A 34 -6.35 -8.13 -7.95
N VAL A 35 -6.44 -6.85 -8.27
CA VAL A 35 -6.82 -5.81 -7.30
C VAL A 35 -8.30 -5.49 -7.39
N ARG A 36 -9.03 -5.61 -6.28
CA ARG A 36 -10.37 -5.07 -6.14
C ARG A 36 -10.30 -3.61 -5.71
N ARG A 37 -10.88 -2.73 -6.53
CA ARG A 37 -10.86 -1.30 -6.27
C ARG A 37 -12.16 -0.84 -5.65
N GLU A 38 -12.07 -0.11 -4.54
CA GLU A 38 -13.20 0.62 -4.00
C GLU A 38 -13.58 1.75 -4.97
N ILE A 39 -14.83 1.76 -5.41
CA ILE A 39 -15.39 2.87 -6.19
C ILE A 39 -15.74 3.97 -5.20
N GLY A 40 -14.80 4.89 -4.97
CA GLY A 40 -15.03 6.05 -4.12
C GLY A 40 -16.12 6.94 -4.71
N ASN A 41 -17.18 7.19 -3.95
CA ASN A 41 -18.26 8.11 -4.33
C ASN A 41 -17.82 9.58 -4.11
N ASP A 42 -16.51 9.86 -4.25
CA ASP A 42 -15.87 11.13 -3.91
C ASP A 42 -16.36 12.30 -4.79
N TRP A 43 -16.88 12.03 -5.99
CA TRP A 43 -17.40 13.07 -6.86
C TRP A 43 -18.60 13.78 -6.25
N TRP A 44 -19.49 13.03 -5.58
CA TRP A 44 -20.67 13.58 -4.92
C TRP A 44 -20.31 14.41 -3.69
N ILE A 45 -19.36 13.92 -2.88
CA ILE A 45 -18.83 14.63 -1.74
C ILE A 45 -18.14 15.92 -2.18
N ARG A 46 -17.33 15.90 -3.24
CA ARG A 46 -16.70 17.08 -3.82
C ARG A 46 -17.74 18.08 -4.37
N LEU A 47 -18.80 17.59 -5.00
CA LEU A 47 -19.88 18.42 -5.48
C LEU A 47 -20.62 19.11 -4.32
N VAL A 48 -20.98 18.38 -3.29
CA VAL A 48 -21.64 18.89 -2.07
C VAL A 48 -20.74 19.91 -1.34
N CYS A 49 -19.46 19.60 -1.15
CA CYS A 49 -18.50 20.55 -0.54
C CYS A 49 -18.34 21.81 -1.38
N ARG A 50 -18.37 21.71 -2.71
CA ARG A 50 -18.25 22.86 -3.61
C ARG A 50 -19.51 23.71 -3.64
N LEU A 51 -20.70 23.10 -3.60
CA LEU A 51 -21.98 23.79 -3.57
C LEU A 51 -22.29 24.43 -2.21
N SER A 52 -21.77 23.85 -1.13
CA SER A 52 -21.96 24.35 0.24
C SER A 52 -20.90 25.35 0.69
N HIS A 53 -20.02 25.81 -0.21
CA HIS A 53 -18.89 26.70 0.14
C HIS A 53 -18.08 26.22 1.36
N GLY A 54 -17.96 24.88 1.52
CA GLY A 54 -17.22 24.28 2.63
C GLY A 54 -17.96 24.21 3.97
N HIS A 55 -19.23 24.65 4.04
CA HIS A 55 -20.04 24.61 5.28
C HIS A 55 -20.45 23.18 5.68
N TRP A 56 -20.56 22.26 4.73
CA TRP A 56 -20.84 20.84 4.98
C TRP A 56 -19.52 20.07 5.04
N ARG A 57 -18.80 20.20 6.14
CA ARG A 57 -17.79 19.21 6.49
C ARG A 57 -18.54 17.94 6.87
N VAL A 58 -18.62 17.00 5.93
CA VAL A 58 -19.05 15.64 6.27
C VAL A 58 -18.03 15.12 7.27
N HIS A 59 -18.40 15.02 8.55
CA HIS A 59 -17.61 14.32 9.54
C HIS A 59 -17.56 12.86 9.05
N ARG A 60 -16.49 12.49 8.38
CA ARG A 60 -16.19 11.12 8.08
C ARG A 60 -15.88 10.47 9.42
N GLU A 61 -16.85 9.72 9.96
CA GLU A 61 -16.51 8.65 10.87
C GLU A 61 -15.41 7.85 10.19
N ARG A 62 -14.34 7.54 10.94
CA ARG A 62 -13.19 6.78 10.40
C ARG A 62 -13.75 5.59 9.63
N PRO A 63 -13.56 5.50 8.32
CA PRO A 63 -14.04 4.33 7.61
C PRO A 63 -13.26 3.15 8.17
N VAL A 64 -13.96 2.24 8.81
CA VAL A 64 -13.45 0.89 9.03
C VAL A 64 -12.92 0.44 7.69
N VAL A 65 -11.64 0.08 7.61
CA VAL A 65 -11.03 -0.45 6.38
C VAL A 65 -11.89 -1.63 5.95
N ARG A 66 -12.74 -1.41 4.95
CA ARG A 66 -13.68 -2.43 4.50
C ARG A 66 -12.88 -3.51 3.81
N ASP A 67 -12.92 -4.70 4.37
CA ASP A 67 -12.50 -5.88 3.62
C ASP A 67 -13.41 -6.05 2.40
N LEU A 68 -12.83 -5.87 1.23
CA LEU A 68 -13.54 -6.01 -0.05
C LEU A 68 -13.63 -7.47 -0.51
N GLY A 69 -13.20 -8.43 0.32
CA GLY A 69 -13.20 -9.85 0.01
C GLY A 69 -12.25 -10.25 -1.12
N SER A 70 -11.20 -9.45 -1.36
CA SER A 70 -10.13 -9.77 -2.33
C SER A 70 -8.78 -9.72 -1.63
N PRO A 71 -7.84 -10.62 -1.97
CA PRO A 71 -6.50 -10.60 -1.41
C PRO A 71 -5.75 -9.28 -1.62
N TRP A 72 -6.00 -8.60 -2.73
CA TRP A 72 -5.47 -7.27 -2.99
C TRP A 72 -6.60 -6.25 -3.15
N GLN A 73 -6.46 -5.15 -2.46
CA GLN A 73 -7.48 -4.11 -2.38
C GLN A 73 -6.87 -2.73 -2.61
N ASP A 74 -7.66 -1.85 -3.18
CA ASP A 74 -7.31 -0.47 -3.45
C ASP A 74 -8.45 0.41 -2.92
N THR A 75 -8.24 1.04 -1.77
CA THR A 75 -9.25 1.80 -1.02
C THR A 75 -8.90 3.28 -0.98
N VAL A 76 -9.86 4.12 -0.65
CA VAL A 76 -9.60 5.54 -0.37
C VAL A 76 -8.90 5.64 0.98
N ALA A 77 -7.76 6.34 1.04
CA ALA A 77 -7.05 6.55 2.30
C ALA A 77 -7.91 7.35 3.28
N SER A 78 -8.09 6.83 4.50
CA SER A 78 -9.00 7.41 5.49
C SER A 78 -8.49 8.74 6.06
N GLU A 79 -7.19 8.90 6.16
CA GLU A 79 -6.56 10.02 6.87
C GLU A 79 -6.07 11.13 5.94
N ARG A 80 -6.02 10.88 4.63
CA ARG A 80 -5.42 11.79 3.65
C ARG A 80 -6.31 11.99 2.44
N THR A 81 -6.90 13.18 2.32
CA THR A 81 -7.76 13.54 1.19
C THR A 81 -7.04 13.37 -0.15
N GLY A 82 -7.68 12.65 -1.07
CA GLY A 82 -7.16 12.41 -2.42
C GLY A 82 -6.07 11.36 -2.53
N TRP A 83 -5.69 10.72 -1.42
CA TRP A 83 -4.80 9.55 -1.40
C TRP A 83 -5.62 8.27 -1.45
N ARG A 84 -4.98 7.23 -1.89
CA ARG A 84 -5.51 5.86 -1.88
C ARG A 84 -4.49 4.95 -1.21
N THR A 85 -4.99 3.87 -0.63
CA THR A 85 -4.16 2.83 -0.03
C THR A 85 -4.31 1.55 -0.84
N ARG A 86 -3.21 1.01 -1.33
CA ARG A 86 -3.15 -0.34 -1.87
C ARG A 86 -2.66 -1.28 -0.79
N ALA A 87 -3.44 -2.29 -0.47
CA ALA A 87 -3.14 -3.25 0.58
C ALA A 87 -3.30 -4.69 0.11
N ALA A 88 -2.46 -5.59 0.66
CA ALA A 88 -2.62 -7.02 0.55
C ALA A 88 -3.18 -7.57 1.87
N TRP A 89 -4.20 -8.42 1.77
CA TRP A 89 -4.94 -8.99 2.89
C TRP A 89 -4.76 -10.50 2.96
N LEU A 90 -4.57 -11.01 4.16
CA LEU A 90 -4.48 -12.43 4.43
C LEU A 90 -5.11 -12.71 5.80
N HIS A 91 -6.00 -13.71 5.86
CA HIS A 91 -6.71 -14.09 7.11
C HIS A 91 -7.42 -12.93 7.82
N GLY A 92 -7.93 -11.95 7.06
CA GLY A 92 -8.65 -10.79 7.63
C GLY A 92 -7.74 -9.65 8.12
N GLU A 93 -6.43 -9.76 7.95
CA GLU A 93 -5.46 -8.73 8.31
C GLU A 93 -4.70 -8.23 7.08
N HIS A 94 -4.37 -6.95 7.06
CA HIS A 94 -3.51 -6.42 6.02
C HIS A 94 -2.04 -6.73 6.35
N VAL A 95 -1.38 -7.42 5.42
CA VAL A 95 0.01 -7.87 5.56
C VAL A 95 1.00 -6.98 4.81
N PHE A 96 0.49 -6.17 3.90
CA PHE A 96 1.21 -5.12 3.18
C PHE A 96 0.28 -3.96 2.92
N ALA A 97 0.79 -2.72 2.98
CA ALA A 97 0.08 -1.52 2.56
C ALA A 97 1.05 -0.49 1.98
N VAL A 98 0.57 0.32 1.04
CA VAL A 98 1.26 1.48 0.50
C VAL A 98 0.24 2.56 0.17
N ASP A 99 0.49 3.77 0.62
CA ASP A 99 -0.30 4.93 0.23
C ASP A 99 0.23 5.51 -1.07
N TYR A 100 -0.68 5.94 -1.93
CA TYR A 100 -0.31 6.54 -3.18
C TYR A 100 -1.28 7.63 -3.63
N ARG A 101 -0.79 8.55 -4.44
CA ARG A 101 -1.57 9.60 -5.10
C ARG A 101 -1.09 9.77 -6.53
N VAL A 102 -1.99 10.09 -7.47
CA VAL A 102 -1.63 10.32 -8.87
C VAL A 102 -2.17 11.65 -9.38
N CYS A 103 -1.37 12.33 -10.17
CA CYS A 103 -1.79 13.47 -10.98
C CYS A 103 -1.70 13.12 -12.46
N ARG A 104 -2.82 12.84 -13.09
CA ARG A 104 -2.85 12.50 -14.52
C ARG A 104 -2.43 13.67 -15.40
N ARG A 105 -2.71 14.91 -14.99
CA ARG A 105 -2.34 16.12 -15.73
C ARG A 105 -0.82 16.32 -15.80
N CYS A 106 -0.15 16.12 -14.67
CA CYS A 106 1.32 16.21 -14.60
C CYS A 106 2.02 14.90 -14.97
N ARG A 107 1.28 13.79 -15.10
CA ARG A 107 1.80 12.43 -15.29
C ARG A 107 2.76 12.02 -14.17
N ILE A 108 2.42 12.33 -12.94
CA ILE A 108 3.21 12.03 -11.76
C ILE A 108 2.39 11.17 -10.80
N GLY A 109 3.03 10.15 -10.23
CA GLY A 109 2.56 9.35 -9.11
C GLY A 109 3.49 9.51 -7.91
N TRP A 110 2.92 9.55 -6.72
CA TRP A 110 3.65 9.51 -5.45
C TRP A 110 3.24 8.28 -4.68
N VAL A 111 4.22 7.66 -4.03
CA VAL A 111 4.01 6.57 -3.09
C VAL A 111 4.64 6.91 -1.75
N GLU A 112 4.01 6.47 -0.68
CA GLU A 112 4.51 6.66 0.66
C GLU A 112 4.34 5.41 1.52
N SER A 113 5.27 5.25 2.45
CA SER A 113 5.19 4.27 3.53
C SER A 113 4.85 2.84 3.10
N PRO A 114 5.52 2.28 2.05
CA PRO A 114 5.31 0.87 1.74
C PRO A 114 5.75 0.04 2.93
N ALA A 115 4.79 -0.56 3.62
CA ALA A 115 5.03 -1.34 4.82
C ALA A 115 4.61 -2.80 4.61
N THR A 116 5.50 -3.73 4.90
CA THR A 116 5.18 -5.15 5.00
C THR A 116 5.32 -5.57 6.45
N PHE A 117 4.28 -6.16 7.00
CA PHE A 117 4.21 -6.58 8.40
C PHE A 117 4.87 -7.94 8.62
N GLU A 118 5.47 -8.14 9.78
CA GLU A 118 5.95 -9.45 10.19
C GLU A 118 4.77 -10.43 10.35
N PRO A 119 4.90 -11.71 9.98
CA PRO A 119 6.12 -12.37 9.49
C PRO A 119 6.25 -12.42 7.94
N TYR A 120 5.58 -11.53 7.20
CA TYR A 120 5.49 -11.56 5.72
C TYR A 120 6.58 -10.74 5.02
N ARG A 121 7.55 -10.21 5.76
CA ARG A 121 8.69 -9.49 5.17
C ARG A 121 9.51 -10.40 4.26
N ARG A 122 10.15 -9.80 3.27
CA ARG A 122 10.99 -10.48 2.27
C ARG A 122 10.28 -11.53 1.40
N CYS A 123 8.93 -11.53 1.38
CA CYS A 123 8.12 -12.35 0.48
C CYS A 123 7.85 -11.68 -0.88
N GLY A 124 8.45 -10.52 -1.16
CA GLY A 124 8.27 -9.79 -2.42
C GLY A 124 6.98 -8.96 -2.50
N LEU A 125 6.17 -8.86 -1.43
CA LEU A 125 4.88 -8.15 -1.42
C LEU A 125 5.01 -6.68 -1.82
N ALA A 126 5.97 -5.94 -1.25
CA ALA A 126 6.17 -4.53 -1.57
C ALA A 126 6.56 -4.33 -3.04
N THR A 127 7.47 -5.15 -3.56
CA THR A 127 7.89 -5.12 -4.96
C THR A 127 6.71 -5.43 -5.88
N ALA A 128 5.97 -6.51 -5.62
CA ALA A 128 4.82 -6.92 -6.41
C ALA A 128 3.69 -5.86 -6.40
N GLY A 129 3.40 -5.29 -5.22
CA GLY A 129 2.42 -4.22 -5.07
C GLY A 129 2.77 -2.95 -5.85
N LEU A 130 4.04 -2.53 -5.84
CA LEU A 130 4.51 -1.38 -6.60
C LEU A 130 4.53 -1.64 -8.11
N ILE A 131 4.88 -2.85 -8.55
CA ILE A 131 4.80 -3.25 -9.97
C ILE A 131 3.36 -3.19 -10.45
N ALA A 132 2.43 -3.82 -9.73
CA ALA A 132 1.01 -3.82 -10.07
C ALA A 132 0.42 -2.39 -10.06
N LEU A 133 0.83 -1.54 -9.11
CA LEU A 133 0.41 -0.15 -9.06
C LEU A 133 0.85 0.63 -10.31
N ARG A 134 2.09 0.43 -10.77
CA ARG A 134 2.58 1.05 -12.01
C ARG A 134 1.84 0.54 -13.25
N ALA A 135 1.52 -0.74 -13.29
CA ALA A 135 0.74 -1.33 -14.40
C ALA A 135 -0.67 -0.72 -14.50
N ASP A 136 -1.31 -0.42 -13.37
CA ASP A 136 -2.62 0.26 -13.32
C ASP A 136 -2.57 1.74 -13.73
N HIS A 137 -1.39 2.35 -13.67
CA HIS A 137 -1.18 3.77 -13.97
C HIS A 137 -0.01 3.96 -14.95
N PRO A 138 -0.13 3.49 -16.20
CA PRO A 138 0.95 3.53 -17.16
C PRO A 138 1.33 4.97 -17.54
N GLY A 139 2.62 5.15 -17.84
CA GLY A 139 3.15 6.42 -18.34
C GLY A 139 3.28 7.53 -17.30
N LEU A 140 3.26 7.19 -16.00
CA LEU A 140 3.57 8.13 -14.92
C LEU A 140 5.05 8.05 -14.55
N THR A 141 5.60 9.17 -14.07
CA THR A 141 6.84 9.20 -13.30
C THR A 141 6.51 8.99 -11.83
N TRP A 142 7.31 8.19 -11.12
CA TRP A 142 7.01 7.81 -9.74
C TRP A 142 8.01 8.39 -8.76
N HIS A 143 7.50 9.00 -7.69
CA HIS A 143 8.24 9.70 -6.66
C HIS A 143 7.79 9.29 -5.26
N THR A 144 8.58 9.69 -4.24
CA THR A 144 8.19 9.69 -2.82
C THR A 144 8.15 11.12 -2.32
N LEU A 145 7.36 11.44 -1.28
CA LEU A 145 7.40 12.77 -0.66
C LEU A 145 8.59 12.92 0.27
N GLY A 146 8.88 11.87 1.03
CA GLY A 146 10.00 11.85 1.98
C GLY A 146 11.28 11.28 1.38
N GLY A 147 12.41 11.61 2.01
CA GLY A 147 13.69 10.96 1.75
C GLY A 147 13.67 9.49 2.20
N HIS A 148 14.53 8.69 1.61
CA HIS A 148 14.66 7.29 1.98
C HIS A 148 15.55 7.14 3.22
N PHE A 149 15.11 6.34 4.19
CA PHE A 149 15.98 5.97 5.29
C PHE A 149 17.13 5.08 4.80
N PRO A 150 18.34 5.16 5.36
CA PRO A 150 19.47 4.34 4.93
C PRO A 150 19.16 2.84 4.86
N VAL A 151 18.37 2.33 5.82
CA VAL A 151 17.96 0.92 5.87
C VAL A 151 17.04 0.52 4.71
N SER A 152 16.29 1.44 4.13
CA SER A 152 15.36 1.19 3.01
C SER A 152 15.94 1.56 1.64
N GLN A 153 17.10 2.20 1.59
CA GLN A 153 17.72 2.64 0.35
C GLN A 153 17.95 1.51 -0.66
N PRO A 154 18.49 0.33 -0.29
CA PRO A 154 18.66 -0.79 -1.23
C PRO A 154 17.34 -1.28 -1.83
N PHE A 155 16.24 -1.22 -1.07
CA PHE A 155 14.91 -1.54 -1.58
C PHE A 155 14.48 -0.54 -2.65
N TRP A 156 14.61 0.76 -2.40
CA TRP A 156 14.21 1.82 -3.33
C TRP A 156 15.06 1.81 -4.60
N GLU A 157 16.35 1.57 -4.50
CA GLU A 157 17.25 1.39 -5.66
C GLU A 157 16.82 0.21 -6.52
N SER A 158 16.50 -0.92 -5.88
CA SER A 158 16.04 -2.13 -6.57
C SER A 158 14.69 -1.94 -7.28
N VAL A 159 13.69 -1.40 -6.62
CA VAL A 159 12.34 -1.25 -7.18
C VAL A 159 12.22 -0.06 -8.12
N GLY A 160 13.11 0.92 -8.01
CA GLY A 160 13.20 2.13 -8.84
C GLY A 160 14.00 1.94 -10.11
N SER A 161 14.80 0.89 -10.22
CA SER A 161 15.60 0.60 -11.40
C SER A 161 14.74 0.50 -12.66
N GLY A 162 15.04 1.30 -13.68
CA GLY A 162 14.28 1.36 -14.93
C GLY A 162 12.89 2.01 -14.81
N VAL A 163 12.52 2.53 -13.65
CA VAL A 163 11.23 3.23 -13.44
C VAL A 163 11.41 4.73 -13.69
N PRO A 164 10.58 5.38 -14.53
CA PRO A 164 10.61 6.82 -14.68
C PRO A 164 10.40 7.52 -13.33
N GLY A 165 11.31 8.41 -12.94
CA GLY A 165 11.33 9.06 -11.63
C GLY A 165 12.05 8.28 -10.54
N GLY A 166 12.26 6.96 -10.70
CA GLY A 166 13.07 6.12 -9.82
C GLY A 166 12.67 6.13 -8.34
N TYR A 167 11.46 6.58 -8.02
CA TYR A 167 11.00 6.88 -6.66
C TYR A 167 11.86 7.91 -5.91
N ALA A 168 12.57 8.78 -6.64
CA ALA A 168 13.28 9.89 -6.02
C ALA A 168 12.32 10.80 -5.26
N GLN A 169 12.83 11.49 -4.23
CA GLN A 169 12.04 12.45 -3.48
C GLN A 169 11.55 13.58 -4.40
N GLY A 170 10.26 13.92 -4.31
CA GLY A 170 9.64 14.96 -5.12
C GLY A 170 8.41 15.57 -4.43
N ALA A 171 8.28 16.89 -4.49
CA ALA A 171 7.12 17.58 -3.93
C ALA A 171 5.83 17.27 -4.71
N LEU A 172 4.68 17.40 -4.05
CA LEU A 172 3.38 17.34 -4.71
C LEU A 172 3.26 18.48 -5.75
N CYS A 173 2.66 18.18 -6.89
CA CYS A 173 2.37 19.22 -7.85
C CYS A 173 1.16 20.07 -7.40
N PRO A 174 1.04 21.35 -7.83
CA PRO A 174 -0.04 22.25 -7.40
C PRO A 174 -1.46 21.77 -7.70
N HIS A 175 -1.62 20.81 -8.62
CA HIS A 175 -2.93 20.25 -8.97
C HIS A 175 -3.49 19.28 -7.92
N VAL A 176 -2.61 18.67 -7.12
CA VAL A 176 -2.99 17.71 -6.08
C VAL A 176 -2.73 18.24 -4.68
N ASP A 177 -1.89 19.28 -4.54
CA ASP A 177 -1.56 19.89 -3.25
C ASP A 177 -2.73 20.68 -2.64
N ARG A 178 -3.59 21.26 -3.49
CA ARG A 178 -4.72 22.13 -3.11
C ARG A 178 -6.04 21.39 -2.85
N GLY A 179 -6.00 20.06 -2.69
CA GLY A 179 -7.21 19.23 -2.55
C GLY A 179 -7.41 18.60 -1.18
#